data_fceed196c12cd89e6ea73039585e32a9
#
_entry.id   fceed196c12cd89e6ea73039585e32a9
#
_cell.length_a   1.000
_cell.length_b   1.000
_cell.length_c   1.000
_cell.angle_alpha   90.00
_cell.angle_beta   90.00
_cell.angle_gamma   90.00
#
_symmetry.space_group_name_H-M   'P 1'
#
loop_
_entity.id
_entity.type
_entity.pdbx_description
1 polymer ?
#
loop_
_entity_poly.entity_id
_entity_poly.type
_entity_poly.pdbx_seq_one_letter_code
_entity_poly.pdbx_strand_id
1 'polypeptide(L)'
;MTEARGRKLVVAGLIIGDHQRILITQRRADQALALKWEFPGGKVEAGEAPAAALVRELREELGVTVSVGQIWDVLFHAYPDFDLVMLVYVCRIVDGSPRAVEVADLAWVPARDLASWDILPADRPLVERLGVESLPPN
;
A
#
# COMPACT_ATOMS: atom_id res chain seq x y z
N MET A 1 -29.35 21.28 0.27
CA MET A 1 -27.98 21.24 0.77
C MET A 1 -27.49 19.80 0.71
N THR A 2 -26.38 19.59 0.03
CA THR A 2 -25.80 18.25 -0.08
C THR A 2 -24.85 18.01 1.09
N GLU A 3 -24.94 16.83 1.67
CA GLU A 3 -23.95 16.43 2.67
C GLU A 3 -22.60 16.23 2.02
N ALA A 4 -21.55 16.63 2.70
CA ALA A 4 -20.20 16.38 2.26
C ALA A 4 -19.92 14.88 2.39
N ARG A 5 -19.33 14.30 1.32
CA ARG A 5 -18.86 12.92 1.37
C ARG A 5 -17.69 12.81 2.33
N GLY A 6 -17.60 11.68 3.02
CA GLY A 6 -16.42 11.37 3.81
C GLY A 6 -15.17 11.27 2.93
N ARG A 7 -14.04 11.64 3.48
CA ARG A 7 -12.74 11.51 2.81
C ARG A 7 -11.79 10.76 3.73
N LYS A 8 -11.11 9.76 3.19
CA LYS A 8 -10.08 9.01 3.91
C LYS A 8 -8.74 9.27 3.26
N LEU A 9 -7.76 9.67 4.07
CA LEU A 9 -6.38 9.81 3.67
C LEU A 9 -5.62 8.57 4.12
N VAL A 10 -5.05 7.85 3.17
CA VAL A 10 -4.27 6.65 3.46
C VAL A 10 -2.89 6.76 2.82
N VAL A 11 -1.97 5.99 3.34
CA VAL A 11 -0.61 5.85 2.82
C VAL A 11 -0.37 4.40 2.44
N ALA A 12 0.42 4.18 1.41
CA ALA A 12 0.83 2.85 0.99
C ALA A 12 2.31 2.87 0.61
N GLY A 13 2.96 1.73 0.76
CA GLY A 13 4.35 1.55 0.42
C GLY A 13 4.55 0.76 -0.87
N LEU A 14 5.29 1.35 -1.80
CA LEU A 14 5.91 0.59 -2.88
C LEU A 14 7.22 0.06 -2.32
N ILE A 15 7.15 -1.11 -1.68
CA ILE A 15 8.30 -1.71 -1.00
C ILE A 15 9.06 -2.57 -2.00
N ILE A 16 10.26 -2.12 -2.35
CA ILE A 16 11.10 -2.77 -3.34
C ILE A 16 12.15 -3.59 -2.61
N GLY A 17 12.19 -4.87 -2.88
CA GLY A 17 13.14 -5.80 -2.31
C GLY A 17 14.14 -6.32 -3.32
N ASP A 18 14.79 -7.43 -2.96
CA ASP A 18 15.77 -8.09 -3.81
C ASP A 18 15.16 -8.52 -5.14
N HIS A 19 15.96 -8.50 -6.19
CA HIS A 19 15.54 -8.88 -7.55
C HIS A 19 14.38 -8.04 -8.07
N GLN A 20 14.26 -6.81 -7.56
CA GLN A 20 13.21 -5.85 -7.97
C GLN A 20 11.79 -6.40 -7.79
N ARG A 21 11.57 -7.20 -6.76
CA ARG A 21 10.24 -7.68 -6.41
C ARG A 21 9.56 -6.69 -5.47
N ILE A 22 8.24 -6.64 -5.58
CA ILE A 22 7.38 -5.76 -4.81
C ILE A 22 6.68 -6.57 -3.72
N LEU A 23 6.64 -6.05 -2.51
CA LEU A 23 5.91 -6.68 -1.41
C LEU A 23 4.44 -6.26 -1.47
N ILE A 24 3.55 -7.25 -1.56
CA ILE A 24 2.12 -7.05 -1.45
C ILE A 24 1.58 -7.86 -0.29
N THR A 25 0.45 -7.43 0.25
CA THR A 25 -0.20 -8.07 1.40
C THR A 25 -1.65 -8.39 1.09
N GLN A 26 -2.16 -9.43 1.74
CA GLN A 26 -3.54 -9.88 1.56
C GLN A 26 -4.39 -9.43 2.74
N ARG A 27 -5.53 -8.82 2.46
CA ARG A 27 -6.49 -8.40 3.48
C ARG A 27 -7.04 -9.60 4.20
N ARG A 28 -7.29 -9.43 5.51
CA ARG A 28 -7.86 -10.51 6.32
C ARG A 28 -9.30 -10.83 5.88
N ALA A 29 -9.72 -12.05 6.16
CA ALA A 29 -11.07 -12.52 5.81
C ALA A 29 -12.18 -11.75 6.55
N ASP A 30 -11.87 -11.09 7.69
CA ASP A 30 -12.81 -10.32 8.49
C ASP A 30 -12.88 -8.83 8.12
N GLN A 31 -12.15 -8.42 7.08
CA GLN A 31 -12.14 -7.02 6.62
C GLN A 31 -13.05 -6.84 5.40
N ALA A 32 -13.43 -5.58 5.15
CA ALA A 32 -14.04 -5.21 3.87
C ALA A 32 -13.10 -5.57 2.72
N LEU A 33 -13.66 -5.99 1.58
CA LEU A 33 -12.88 -6.46 0.43
C LEU A 33 -11.92 -7.58 0.83
N ALA A 34 -12.45 -8.55 1.57
CA ALA A 34 -11.69 -9.66 2.15
C ALA A 34 -10.84 -10.39 1.13
N LEU A 35 -9.63 -10.78 1.56
CA LEU A 35 -8.68 -11.59 0.81
C LEU A 35 -8.18 -10.98 -0.51
N LYS A 36 -8.50 -9.73 -0.79
CA LYS A 36 -7.87 -8.98 -1.89
C LYS A 36 -6.43 -8.65 -1.53
N TRP A 37 -5.58 -8.56 -2.54
CA TRP A 37 -4.18 -8.16 -2.37
C TRP A 37 -4.02 -6.67 -2.59
N GLU A 38 -3.11 -6.06 -1.85
CA GLU A 38 -2.88 -4.62 -1.90
C GLU A 38 -1.45 -4.25 -1.56
N PHE A 39 -1.07 -3.03 -1.87
CA PHE A 39 0.17 -2.45 -1.35
C PHE A 39 -0.03 -2.16 0.13
N PRO A 40 0.90 -2.57 0.99
CA PRO A 40 0.72 -2.42 2.43
C PRO A 40 0.74 -0.96 2.87
N GLY A 41 -0.03 -0.66 3.90
CA GLY A 41 -0.17 0.69 4.45
C GLY A 41 -1.43 0.82 5.28
N GLY A 42 -1.90 2.03 5.47
CA GLY A 42 -3.09 2.27 6.25
C GLY A 42 -3.44 3.73 6.39
N LYS A 43 -4.32 4.03 7.34
CA LYS A 43 -4.82 5.39 7.56
C LYS A 43 -3.79 6.30 8.19
N VAL A 44 -3.76 7.55 7.72
CA VAL A 44 -3.06 8.64 8.41
C VAL A 44 -3.97 9.15 9.51
N GLU A 45 -3.47 9.14 10.74
CA GLU A 45 -4.23 9.60 11.90
C GLU A 45 -4.08 11.12 12.07
N ALA A 46 -5.02 11.71 12.82
CA ALA A 46 -4.98 13.16 13.10
C ALA A 46 -3.64 13.53 13.76
N GLY A 47 -3.01 14.58 13.25
CA GLY A 47 -1.74 15.05 13.77
C GLY A 47 -0.52 14.24 13.36
N GLU A 48 -0.71 13.21 12.54
CA GLU A 48 0.37 12.35 12.09
C GLU A 48 0.83 12.73 10.68
N ALA A 49 2.13 12.86 10.47
CA ALA A 49 2.67 13.07 9.13
C ALA A 49 2.49 11.80 8.29
N PRO A 50 2.18 11.92 6.99
CA PRO A 50 1.94 10.73 6.15
C PRO A 50 3.09 9.72 6.14
N ALA A 51 4.34 10.17 6.02
CA ALA A 51 5.48 9.25 6.03
C ALA A 51 5.62 8.52 7.38
N ALA A 52 5.35 9.22 8.49
CA ALA A 52 5.37 8.61 9.83
C ALA A 52 4.25 7.57 9.99
N ALA A 53 3.08 7.86 9.43
CA ALA A 53 1.96 6.92 9.41
C ALA A 53 2.35 5.62 8.70
N LEU A 54 3.04 5.74 7.58
CA LEU A 54 3.47 4.57 6.80
C LEU A 54 4.47 3.72 7.61
N VAL A 55 5.46 4.35 8.26
CA VAL A 55 6.41 3.64 9.12
C VAL A 55 5.67 2.88 10.22
N ARG A 56 4.70 3.52 10.87
CA ARG A 56 3.89 2.92 11.94
C ARG A 56 3.08 1.74 11.43
N GLU A 57 2.35 1.94 10.33
CA GLU A 57 1.49 0.90 9.74
C GLU A 57 2.29 -0.34 9.33
N LEU A 58 3.44 -0.17 8.71
CA LEU A 58 4.24 -1.31 8.26
C LEU A 58 4.88 -2.05 9.44
N ARG A 59 5.18 -1.36 10.52
CA ARG A 59 5.63 -2.02 11.75
C ARG A 59 4.51 -2.86 12.37
N GLU A 60 3.30 -2.31 12.43
CA GLU A 60 2.14 -3.00 12.99
C GLU A 60 1.74 -4.23 12.14
N GLU A 61 1.69 -4.07 10.83
CA GLU A 61 1.20 -5.11 9.92
C GLU A 61 2.23 -6.20 9.63
N LEU A 62 3.50 -5.83 9.51
CA LEU A 62 4.55 -6.70 8.98
C LEU A 62 5.73 -6.90 9.92
N GLY A 63 5.82 -6.14 11.00
CA GLY A 63 6.94 -6.25 11.95
C GLY A 63 8.26 -5.75 11.41
N VAL A 64 8.25 -4.84 10.44
CA VAL A 64 9.47 -4.29 9.83
C VAL A 64 9.61 -2.80 10.07
N THR A 65 10.84 -2.33 10.01
CA THR A 65 11.15 -0.90 9.94
C THR A 65 11.54 -0.57 8.51
N VAL A 66 10.91 0.45 7.94
CA VAL A 66 11.19 0.88 6.58
C VAL A 66 11.81 2.28 6.56
N SER A 67 12.62 2.55 5.54
CA SER A 67 12.94 3.91 5.17
C SER A 67 11.94 4.35 4.09
N VAL A 68 11.35 5.52 4.29
CA VAL A 68 10.38 6.10 3.36
C VAL A 68 11.11 7.09 2.47
N GLY A 69 11.08 6.81 1.18
CA GLY A 69 11.71 7.66 0.16
C GLY A 69 10.73 8.67 -0.41
N GLN A 70 10.85 8.92 -1.71
CA GLN A 70 10.01 9.88 -2.40
C GLN A 70 8.59 9.37 -2.59
N ILE A 71 7.66 10.30 -2.66
CA ILE A 71 6.31 9.98 -3.10
C ILE A 71 6.37 9.54 -4.57
N TRP A 72 5.74 8.40 -4.85
CA TRP A 72 5.75 7.81 -6.19
C TRP A 72 4.46 8.08 -6.94
N ASP A 73 3.33 8.09 -6.23
CA ASP A 73 2.04 8.36 -6.83
C ASP A 73 1.05 8.89 -5.81
N VAL A 74 0.02 9.55 -6.30
CA VAL A 74 -1.13 9.98 -5.52
C VAL A 74 -2.37 9.48 -6.26
N LEU A 75 -3.17 8.68 -5.59
CA LEU A 75 -4.37 8.10 -6.18
C LEU A 75 -5.62 8.68 -5.55
N PHE A 76 -6.65 8.81 -6.36
CA PHE A 76 -8.00 9.10 -5.91
C PHE A 76 -8.91 7.96 -6.35
N HIS A 77 -9.72 7.46 -5.43
CA HIS A 77 -10.72 6.44 -5.74
C HIS A 77 -12.01 6.77 -5.02
N ALA A 78 -13.10 6.90 -5.76
CA ALA A 78 -14.42 7.15 -5.20
C ALA A 78 -15.11 5.83 -4.90
N TYR A 79 -15.25 5.50 -3.62
CA TYR A 79 -16.13 4.42 -3.17
C TYR A 79 -17.56 4.97 -3.02
N PRO A 80 -18.59 4.12 -2.95
CA PRO A 80 -19.95 4.62 -2.79
C PRO A 80 -20.15 5.55 -1.58
N ASP A 81 -19.48 5.27 -0.47
CA ASP A 81 -19.69 5.96 0.79
C ASP A 81 -18.66 7.05 1.08
N PHE A 82 -17.50 7.01 0.45
CA PHE A 82 -16.42 7.95 0.73
C PHE A 82 -15.43 8.07 -0.41
N ASP A 83 -14.66 9.14 -0.37
CA ASP A 83 -13.54 9.36 -1.29
C ASP A 83 -12.24 8.93 -0.61
N LEU A 84 -11.44 8.16 -1.34
CA LEU A 84 -10.12 7.72 -0.89
C LEU A 84 -9.05 8.56 -1.59
N VAL A 85 -8.15 9.14 -0.80
CA VAL A 85 -6.90 9.74 -1.30
C VAL A 85 -5.76 8.91 -0.75
N MET A 86 -4.94 8.35 -1.62
CA MET A 86 -3.83 7.48 -1.22
C MET A 86 -2.50 8.06 -1.70
N LEU A 87 -1.59 8.23 -0.75
CA LEU A 87 -0.22 8.65 -1.02
C LEU A 87 0.66 7.40 -1.04
N VAL A 88 1.33 7.16 -2.15
CA VAL A 88 2.18 5.99 -2.32
C VAL A 88 3.65 6.43 -2.31
N TYR A 89 4.43 5.89 -1.37
CA TYR A 89 5.84 6.20 -1.21
C TYR A 89 6.71 5.02 -1.61
N VAL A 90 7.85 5.31 -2.22
CA VAL A 90 8.89 4.29 -2.41
C VAL A 90 9.50 3.98 -1.04
N CYS A 91 9.56 2.69 -0.71
CA CYS A 91 10.07 2.24 0.58
C CYS A 91 11.09 1.12 0.43
N ARG A 92 11.98 1.03 1.41
CA ARG A 92 12.88 -0.09 1.58
C ARG A 92 12.87 -0.55 3.02
N ILE A 93 12.98 -1.86 3.22
CA ILE A 93 13.10 -2.43 4.56
C ILE A 93 14.54 -2.20 5.04
N VAL A 94 14.68 -1.59 6.20
CA VAL A 94 15.99 -1.32 6.82
C VAL A 94 16.25 -2.19 8.04
N ASP A 95 15.19 -2.79 8.60
CA ASP A 95 15.33 -3.71 9.73
C ASP A 95 14.17 -4.68 9.76
N GLY A 96 14.46 -5.92 10.10
CA GLY A 96 13.47 -6.99 10.24
C GLY A 96 13.18 -7.72 8.93
N SER A 97 12.49 -8.85 9.06
CA SER A 97 11.96 -9.63 7.95
C SER A 97 10.44 -9.56 7.99
N PRO A 98 9.77 -9.27 6.88
CA PRO A 98 8.32 -9.11 6.90
C PRO A 98 7.62 -10.42 7.27
N ARG A 99 6.62 -10.29 8.14
CA ARG A 99 5.77 -11.37 8.60
C ARG A 99 4.31 -10.94 8.53
N ALA A 100 3.41 -11.90 8.35
CA ALA A 100 1.97 -11.61 8.38
C ALA A 100 1.49 -11.45 9.83
N VAL A 101 1.72 -10.27 10.43
CA VAL A 101 1.31 -9.97 11.80
C VAL A 101 -0.17 -9.58 11.84
N GLU A 102 -0.58 -8.63 11.03
CA GLU A 102 -1.98 -8.16 10.96
C GLU A 102 -2.56 -8.22 9.55
N VAL A 103 -2.00 -9.05 8.69
CA VAL A 103 -2.52 -9.33 7.34
C VAL A 103 -2.70 -10.83 7.21
N ALA A 104 -3.50 -11.27 6.23
CA ALA A 104 -3.73 -12.70 6.02
C ALA A 104 -2.50 -13.40 5.45
N ASP A 105 -1.79 -12.74 4.55
CA ASP A 105 -0.62 -13.28 3.88
C ASP A 105 0.21 -12.16 3.28
N LEU A 106 1.41 -12.49 2.81
CA LEU A 106 2.26 -11.56 2.09
C LEU A 106 3.00 -12.29 0.96
N ALA A 107 3.43 -11.54 -0.04
CA ALA A 107 4.17 -12.11 -1.17
C ALA A 107 5.10 -11.06 -1.78
N TRP A 108 6.27 -11.52 -2.21
CA TRP A 108 7.19 -10.75 -3.04
C TRP A 108 6.92 -11.10 -4.50
N VAL A 109 6.53 -10.12 -5.31
CA VAL A 109 6.06 -10.36 -6.67
C VAL A 109 6.81 -9.48 -7.65
N PRO A 110 7.35 -10.03 -8.75
CA PRO A 110 7.88 -9.18 -9.80
C PRO A 110 6.80 -8.22 -10.32
N ALA A 111 7.18 -7.00 -10.59
CA ALA A 111 6.21 -5.97 -11.01
C ALA A 111 5.35 -6.43 -12.21
N ARG A 112 5.95 -7.12 -13.16
CA ARG A 112 5.26 -7.61 -14.36
C ARG A 112 4.19 -8.67 -14.09
N ASP A 113 4.24 -9.31 -12.92
CA ASP A 113 3.32 -10.41 -12.56
C ASP A 113 2.15 -9.92 -11.69
N LEU A 114 2.18 -8.67 -11.22
CA LEU A 114 1.14 -8.14 -10.33
C LEU A 114 -0.25 -8.16 -10.96
N ALA A 115 -0.36 -7.99 -12.26
CA ALA A 115 -1.65 -7.96 -12.94
C ALA A 115 -2.43 -9.26 -12.84
N SER A 116 -1.75 -10.39 -12.57
CA SER A 116 -2.41 -11.70 -12.41
C SER A 116 -2.94 -11.95 -11.00
N TRP A 117 -2.63 -11.08 -10.05
CA TRP A 117 -3.10 -11.20 -8.66
C TRP A 117 -4.46 -10.53 -8.49
N ASP A 118 -5.21 -10.99 -7.51
CA ASP A 118 -6.54 -10.42 -7.18
C ASP A 118 -6.37 -9.11 -6.39
N ILE A 119 -6.04 -8.06 -7.12
CA ILE A 119 -5.67 -6.76 -6.57
C ILE A 119 -6.91 -5.93 -6.23
N LEU A 120 -6.84 -5.25 -5.09
CA LEU A 120 -7.84 -4.30 -4.65
C LEU A 120 -8.10 -3.24 -5.74
N PRO A 121 -9.36 -2.91 -6.04
CA PRO A 121 -9.68 -1.96 -7.12
C PRO A 121 -8.94 -0.62 -7.02
N ALA A 122 -8.80 -0.05 -5.82
CA ALA A 122 -8.12 1.22 -5.63
C ALA A 122 -6.63 1.15 -6.02
N ASP A 123 -6.02 -0.03 -5.97
CA ASP A 123 -4.59 -0.23 -6.27
C ASP A 123 -4.32 -0.60 -7.72
N ARG A 124 -5.37 -0.90 -8.51
CA ARG A 124 -5.21 -1.28 -9.91
C ARG A 124 -4.42 -0.27 -10.74
N PRO A 125 -4.61 1.05 -10.60
CA PRO A 125 -3.80 2.01 -11.37
C PRO A 125 -2.31 1.90 -11.10
N LEU A 126 -1.90 1.54 -9.88
CA LEU A 126 -0.49 1.32 -9.54
C LEU A 126 0.07 0.11 -10.27
N VAL A 127 -0.70 -0.97 -10.32
CA VAL A 127 -0.31 -2.20 -11.03
C VAL A 127 -0.15 -1.92 -12.53
N GLU A 128 -1.06 -1.15 -13.11
CA GLU A 128 -0.98 -0.76 -14.53
C GLU A 128 0.28 0.06 -14.80
N ARG A 129 0.58 1.03 -13.93
CA ARG A 129 1.79 1.85 -14.04
C ARG A 129 3.05 1.01 -13.94
N LEU A 130 3.10 0.07 -13.00
CA LEU A 130 4.24 -0.83 -12.80
C LEU A 130 4.43 -1.80 -13.97
N GLY A 131 3.38 -2.07 -14.72
CA GLY A 131 3.46 -2.92 -15.90
C GLY A 131 4.14 -2.27 -17.10
N VAL A 132 4.27 -0.95 -17.12
CA VAL A 132 4.82 -0.21 -18.27
C VAL A 132 6.03 0.65 -17.92
N GLU A 133 6.26 0.95 -16.65
CA GLU A 133 7.38 1.78 -16.21
C GLU A 133 8.43 0.95 -15.48
N SER A 134 9.68 1.41 -15.54
CA SER A 134 10.73 0.86 -14.69
C SER A 134 10.47 1.23 -13.22
N LEU A 135 10.94 0.40 -12.30
CA LEU A 135 10.85 0.72 -10.88
C LEU A 135 11.64 2.00 -10.58
N PRO A 136 11.13 2.85 -9.67
CA PRO A 136 11.86 4.04 -9.28
C PRO A 136 13.13 3.69 -8.51
N PRO A 137 14.16 4.54 -8.59
CA PRO A 137 15.36 4.36 -7.78
C PRO A 137 15.07 4.56 -6.30
N ASN A 138 15.98 4.15 -5.49
CA ASN A 138 15.93 4.35 -4.04
C ASN A 138 15.97 5.81 -3.66
#